data_bc0e736bfe1c102fa0b62426fc262633
#
_entry.id   bc0e736bfe1c102fa0b62426fc262633
#
_cell.length_a   1.000
_cell.length_b   1.000
_cell.length_c   1.000
_cell.angle_alpha   90.00
_cell.angle_beta   90.00
_cell.angle_gamma   90.00
#
_symmetry.space_group_name_H-M   'P 1'
#
loop_
_entity.id
_entity.type
_entity.pdbx_description
1 polymer ?
#
loop_
_entity_poly.entity_id
_entity_poly.type
_entity_poly.pdbx_seq_one_letter_code
_entity_poly.pdbx_strand_id
1 'polypeptide(L)'
;MQPETEQFVSQNQQHASAQSSTRQGLLFVLSAPSGTGKDTVINALKQRGMNFYVVPSITTRSPRPGESEGNPYHFVSQETFERMVSQGELLEYANVHGNWYGQPRKLIRDHLSTGRDVLLKIDVKGLPPFGARYPMRFLFFLFQAR
;
A
#
# COMPACT_ATOMS: atom_id res chain seq x y z
N MET A 1 18.68 -52.36 33.06
CA MET A 1 19.02 -52.32 31.63
C MET A 1 17.83 -51.77 30.86
N GLN A 2 17.96 -50.69 30.26
CA GLN A 2 17.03 -49.68 29.70
C GLN A 2 16.89 -48.47 30.62
N PRO A 3 17.02 -47.20 30.20
CA PRO A 3 16.48 -46.58 29.01
C PRO A 3 17.40 -45.48 28.43
N GLU A 4 18.01 -45.67 27.32
CA GLU A 4 18.71 -44.58 26.61
C GLU A 4 18.02 -44.16 25.30
N THR A 5 16.93 -44.81 24.92
CA THR A 5 16.28 -44.56 23.64
C THR A 5 15.15 -43.51 23.72
N GLU A 6 14.63 -43.23 24.91
CA GLU A 6 13.53 -42.24 25.06
C GLU A 6 14.00 -40.80 25.23
N GLN A 7 15.25 -40.55 25.61
CA GLN A 7 15.77 -39.18 25.72
C GLN A 7 16.16 -38.55 24.37
N PHE A 8 16.42 -39.35 23.34
CA PHE A 8 16.81 -38.83 22.03
C PHE A 8 15.63 -38.33 21.18
N VAL A 9 14.40 -38.80 21.46
CA VAL A 9 13.20 -38.40 20.75
C VAL A 9 12.63 -37.10 21.30
N SER A 10 12.82 -36.79 22.57
CA SER A 10 12.30 -35.57 23.21
C SER A 10 13.11 -34.30 22.92
N GLN A 11 14.37 -34.41 22.51
CA GLN A 11 15.20 -33.25 22.22
C GLN A 11 15.06 -32.73 20.77
N ASN A 12 14.49 -33.53 19.85
CA ASN A 12 14.30 -33.11 18.47
C ASN A 12 12.94 -32.46 18.20
N GLN A 13 12.04 -32.36 19.18
CA GLN A 13 10.76 -31.69 19.01
C GLN A 13 10.76 -30.23 19.48
N GLN A 14 11.85 -29.73 20.06
CA GLN A 14 11.95 -28.35 20.54
C GLN A 14 12.63 -27.39 19.56
N HIS A 15 13.06 -27.85 18.38
CA HIS A 15 13.70 -26.96 17.37
C HIS A 15 12.85 -26.73 16.12
N ALA A 16 11.59 -27.12 16.14
CA ALA A 16 10.65 -26.83 15.07
C ALA A 16 9.61 -25.77 15.48
N SER A 17 9.97 -24.83 16.35
CA SER A 17 9.34 -23.51 16.30
C SER A 17 9.94 -22.77 15.11
N ALA A 18 9.52 -23.14 13.91
CA ALA A 18 9.70 -22.35 12.73
C ALA A 18 9.21 -20.94 13.08
N GLN A 19 10.14 -20.02 13.27
CA GLN A 19 9.89 -18.61 13.10
C GLN A 19 9.38 -18.50 11.67
N SER A 20 8.07 -18.52 11.53
CA SER A 20 7.41 -18.04 10.35
C SER A 20 7.81 -16.56 10.27
N SER A 21 8.93 -16.30 9.65
CA SER A 21 9.32 -14.99 9.20
C SER A 21 8.27 -14.60 8.16
N THR A 22 7.16 -14.05 8.63
CA THR A 22 6.14 -13.50 7.77
C THR A 22 6.82 -12.37 7.00
N ARG A 23 7.10 -12.62 5.72
CA ARG A 23 7.64 -11.61 4.81
C ARG A 23 6.76 -10.37 4.93
N GLN A 24 7.34 -9.25 5.29
CA GLN A 24 6.65 -7.98 5.21
C GLN A 24 6.43 -7.63 3.74
N GLY A 25 5.23 -7.17 3.39
CA GLY A 25 4.91 -6.72 2.04
C GLY A 25 5.76 -5.53 1.61
N LEU A 26 5.92 -5.34 0.31
CA LEU A 26 6.62 -4.21 -0.28
C LEU A 26 5.63 -3.11 -0.66
N LEU A 27 6.02 -1.86 -0.45
CA LEU A 27 5.26 -0.70 -0.88
C LEU A 27 5.83 -0.16 -2.19
N PHE A 28 5.01 -0.19 -3.24
CA PHE A 28 5.31 0.40 -4.54
C PHE A 28 4.57 1.71 -4.70
N VAL A 29 5.23 2.71 -5.26
CA VAL A 29 4.63 4.00 -5.59
C VAL A 29 4.75 4.24 -7.09
N LEU A 30 3.62 4.31 -7.78
CA LEU A 30 3.54 4.70 -9.18
C LEU A 30 3.12 6.17 -9.26
N SER A 31 4.06 7.03 -9.60
CA SER A 31 3.82 8.47 -9.72
C SER A 31 3.98 8.93 -11.16
N ALA A 32 2.98 9.65 -11.64
CA ALA A 32 2.99 10.29 -12.95
C ALA A 32 1.87 11.34 -13.01
N PRO A 33 1.95 12.33 -13.93
CA PRO A 33 0.87 13.27 -14.16
C PRO A 33 -0.47 12.56 -14.45
N SER A 34 -1.58 13.24 -14.18
CA SER A 34 -2.92 12.74 -14.51
C SER A 34 -3.02 12.45 -16.02
N GLY A 35 -3.71 11.35 -16.38
CA GLY A 35 -3.94 10.98 -17.79
C GLY A 35 -2.74 10.35 -18.53
N THR A 36 -1.65 10.02 -17.87
CA THR A 36 -0.43 9.46 -18.49
C THR A 36 -0.42 7.94 -18.63
N GLY A 37 -1.54 7.26 -18.35
CA GLY A 37 -1.64 5.81 -18.53
C GLY A 37 -1.22 4.96 -17.31
N LYS A 38 -1.26 5.52 -16.09
CA LYS A 38 -0.97 4.76 -14.85
C LYS A 38 -1.80 3.48 -14.75
N ASP A 39 -3.09 3.54 -15.08
CA ASP A 39 -3.97 2.37 -15.04
C ASP A 39 -3.60 1.31 -16.08
N THR A 40 -3.14 1.73 -17.25
CA THR A 40 -2.62 0.83 -18.30
C THR A 40 -1.40 0.06 -17.79
N VAL A 41 -0.48 0.74 -17.12
CA VAL A 41 0.71 0.11 -16.50
C VAL A 41 0.29 -0.87 -15.41
N ILE A 42 -0.59 -0.48 -14.52
CA ILE A 42 -1.10 -1.35 -13.44
C ILE A 42 -1.74 -2.62 -14.01
N ASN A 43 -2.58 -2.48 -15.04
CA ASN A 43 -3.23 -3.60 -15.68
C ASN A 43 -2.22 -4.53 -16.38
N ALA A 44 -1.23 -3.98 -17.07
CA ALA A 44 -0.17 -4.76 -17.70
C ALA A 44 0.67 -5.56 -16.68
N LEU A 45 0.98 -4.97 -15.53
CA LEU A 45 1.69 -5.66 -14.44
C LEU A 45 0.86 -6.82 -13.87
N LYS A 46 -0.44 -6.61 -13.65
CA LYS A 46 -1.37 -7.66 -13.20
C LYS A 46 -1.47 -8.80 -14.21
N GLN A 47 -1.56 -8.48 -15.51
CA GLN A 47 -1.62 -9.48 -16.59
C GLN A 47 -0.32 -10.32 -16.66
N ARG A 48 0.81 -9.78 -16.24
CA ARG A 48 2.09 -10.51 -16.12
C ARG A 48 2.21 -11.33 -14.83
N GLY A 49 1.13 -11.46 -14.06
CA GLY A 49 1.09 -12.28 -12.85
C GLY A 49 1.62 -11.58 -11.59
N MET A 50 1.88 -10.28 -11.63
CA MET A 50 2.25 -9.55 -10.41
C MET A 50 1.03 -9.40 -9.49
N ASN A 51 1.19 -9.85 -8.25
CA ASN A 51 0.14 -9.82 -7.24
C ASN A 51 0.42 -8.71 -6.22
N PHE A 52 -0.29 -7.61 -6.34
CA PHE A 52 -0.25 -6.49 -5.40
C PHE A 52 -1.65 -5.90 -5.21
N TYR A 53 -1.84 -5.25 -4.08
CA TYR A 53 -3.06 -4.52 -3.77
C TYR A 53 -2.92 -3.06 -4.19
N VAL A 54 -3.79 -2.59 -5.07
CA VAL A 54 -3.87 -1.16 -5.43
C VAL A 54 -4.75 -0.47 -4.41
N VAL A 55 -4.18 0.48 -3.67
CA VAL A 55 -4.92 1.22 -2.64
C VAL A 55 -5.83 2.25 -3.30
N PRO A 56 -7.14 2.22 -3.04
CA PRO A 56 -8.02 3.32 -3.40
C PRO A 56 -7.63 4.57 -2.60
N SER A 57 -7.30 5.65 -3.29
CA SER A 57 -7.06 6.95 -2.65
C SER A 57 -8.37 7.52 -2.12
N ILE A 58 -8.28 8.31 -1.06
CA ILE A 58 -9.40 9.09 -0.53
C ILE A 58 -9.43 10.43 -1.26
N THR A 59 -10.60 10.91 -1.67
CA THR A 59 -10.74 12.19 -2.36
C THR A 59 -11.99 12.95 -1.95
N THR A 60 -11.90 14.27 -2.00
CA THR A 60 -13.05 15.19 -1.84
C THR A 60 -13.76 15.49 -3.16
N ARG A 61 -13.23 15.00 -4.29
CA ARG A 61 -13.87 15.14 -5.60
C ARG A 61 -15.14 14.28 -5.66
N SER A 62 -16.17 14.81 -6.27
CA SER A 62 -17.38 14.02 -6.56
C SER A 62 -17.10 12.88 -7.54
N PRO A 63 -17.78 11.72 -7.38
CA PRO A 63 -17.66 10.61 -8.33
C PRO A 63 -18.03 11.05 -9.77
N ARG A 64 -17.32 10.50 -10.75
CA ARG A 64 -17.67 10.63 -12.17
C ARG A 64 -18.55 9.46 -12.61
N PRO A 65 -19.24 9.57 -13.76
CA PRO A 65 -19.98 8.43 -14.32
C PRO A 65 -19.08 7.18 -14.42
N GLY A 66 -19.56 6.05 -13.90
CA GLY A 66 -18.83 4.78 -13.86
C GLY A 66 -17.90 4.59 -12.66
N GLU A 67 -17.71 5.60 -11.83
CA GLU A 67 -17.00 5.49 -10.55
C GLU A 67 -17.96 5.14 -9.41
N SER A 68 -17.49 4.37 -8.45
CA SER A 68 -18.25 4.01 -7.25
C SER A 68 -17.34 4.00 -6.03
N GLU A 69 -17.94 3.94 -4.84
CA GLU A 69 -17.19 3.91 -3.58
C GLU A 69 -16.16 2.76 -3.59
N GLY A 70 -14.90 3.10 -3.28
CA GLY A 70 -13.78 2.15 -3.31
C GLY A 70 -13.24 1.81 -4.71
N ASN A 71 -13.83 2.35 -5.79
CA ASN A 71 -13.40 2.08 -7.16
C ASN A 71 -13.52 3.31 -8.08
N PRO A 72 -12.45 4.03 -8.40
CA PRO A 72 -11.06 3.84 -7.92
C PRO A 72 -10.74 4.61 -6.64
N TYR A 73 -11.70 5.35 -6.06
CA TYR A 73 -11.52 6.21 -4.90
C TYR A 73 -12.52 5.92 -3.79
N HIS A 74 -12.15 6.27 -2.56
CA HIS A 74 -13.08 6.53 -1.48
C HIS A 74 -13.47 8.01 -1.51
N PHE A 75 -14.76 8.29 -1.69
CA PHE A 75 -15.28 9.65 -1.83
C PHE A 75 -15.77 10.16 -0.48
N VAL A 76 -15.20 11.27 -0.01
CA VAL A 76 -15.52 11.85 1.30
C VAL A 76 -15.84 13.35 1.18
N SER A 77 -16.51 13.91 2.18
CA SER A 77 -16.69 15.34 2.30
C SER A 77 -15.38 16.04 2.65
N GLN A 78 -15.30 17.34 2.37
CA GLN A 78 -14.18 18.20 2.78
C GLN A 78 -13.95 18.10 4.30
N GLU A 79 -15.02 18.20 5.10
CA GLU A 79 -14.97 18.11 6.56
C GLU A 79 -14.39 16.77 7.03
N THR A 80 -14.83 15.66 6.42
CA THR A 80 -14.30 14.33 6.72
C THR A 80 -12.82 14.25 6.41
N PHE A 81 -12.40 14.77 5.26
CA PHE A 81 -10.99 14.77 4.86
C PHE A 81 -10.12 15.56 5.85
N GLU A 82 -10.54 16.75 6.23
CA GLU A 82 -9.84 17.59 7.20
C GLU A 82 -9.71 16.91 8.57
N ARG A 83 -10.76 16.22 9.02
CA ARG A 83 -10.70 15.40 10.23
C ARG A 83 -9.66 14.29 10.09
N MET A 84 -9.62 13.58 8.97
CA MET A 84 -8.64 12.52 8.72
C MET A 84 -7.20 13.06 8.74
N VAL A 85 -6.97 14.25 8.20
CA VAL A 85 -5.67 14.93 8.28
C VAL A 85 -5.30 15.22 9.74
N SER A 86 -6.21 15.81 10.50
CA SER A 86 -5.97 16.18 11.90
C SER A 86 -5.71 14.97 12.81
N GLN A 87 -6.32 13.83 12.49
CA GLN A 87 -6.14 12.57 13.23
C GLN A 87 -4.94 11.73 12.74
N GLY A 88 -4.21 12.20 11.73
CA GLY A 88 -3.06 11.49 11.19
C GLY A 88 -3.41 10.17 10.47
N GLU A 89 -4.64 10.05 9.96
CA GLU A 89 -5.13 8.84 9.28
C GLU A 89 -4.58 8.69 7.86
N LEU A 90 -4.03 9.76 7.30
CA LEU A 90 -3.45 9.76 5.95
C LEU A 90 -1.93 9.60 6.00
N LEU A 91 -1.39 8.77 5.12
CA LEU A 91 0.04 8.59 4.94
C LEU A 91 0.66 9.82 4.27
N GLU A 92 -0.03 10.31 3.26
CA GLU A 92 0.27 11.56 2.54
C GLU A 92 -1.03 12.12 1.97
N TYR A 93 -1.03 13.41 1.65
CA TYR A 93 -2.16 14.05 0.98
C TYR A 93 -1.69 15.30 0.21
N ALA A 94 -2.46 15.65 -0.83
CA ALA A 94 -2.20 16.82 -1.66
C ALA A 94 -3.49 17.41 -2.24
N ASN A 95 -3.45 18.71 -2.52
CA ASN A 95 -4.50 19.35 -3.31
C ASN A 95 -4.11 19.35 -4.79
N VAL A 96 -4.99 18.82 -5.62
CA VAL A 96 -4.81 18.75 -7.06
C VAL A 96 -6.04 19.35 -7.73
N HIS A 97 -5.86 20.50 -8.38
CA HIS A 97 -6.94 21.23 -9.05
C HIS A 97 -8.17 21.51 -8.17
N GLY A 98 -7.95 21.87 -6.90
CA GLY A 98 -9.01 22.23 -5.96
C GLY A 98 -9.64 21.05 -5.23
N ASN A 99 -9.28 19.80 -5.54
CA ASN A 99 -9.71 18.63 -4.81
C ASN A 99 -8.56 18.04 -3.99
N TRP A 100 -8.89 17.53 -2.82
CA TRP A 100 -7.93 16.83 -1.98
C TRP A 100 -7.88 15.34 -2.32
N TYR A 101 -6.68 14.79 -2.25
CA TYR A 101 -6.40 13.37 -2.43
C TYR A 101 -5.46 12.92 -1.31
N GLY A 102 -5.69 11.73 -0.76
CA GLY A 102 -4.86 11.20 0.32
C GLY A 102 -4.79 9.69 0.30
N GLN A 103 -3.76 9.13 0.93
CA GLN A 103 -3.54 7.70 1.02
C GLN A 103 -3.85 7.20 2.43
N PRO A 104 -4.77 6.22 2.61
CA PRO A 104 -5.20 5.73 3.92
C PRO A 104 -4.08 4.94 4.60
N ARG A 105 -3.50 5.50 5.66
CA ARG A 105 -2.36 4.93 6.40
C ARG A 105 -2.65 3.54 6.96
N LYS A 106 -3.81 3.37 7.60
CA LYS A 106 -4.17 2.10 8.24
C LYS A 106 -4.31 0.97 7.22
N LEU A 107 -5.01 1.21 6.13
CA LEU A 107 -5.24 0.21 5.08
C LEU A 107 -3.91 -0.27 4.45
N ILE A 108 -3.01 0.67 4.19
CA ILE A 108 -1.66 0.36 3.67
C ILE A 108 -0.90 -0.52 4.67
N ARG A 109 -0.85 -0.13 5.94
CA ARG A 109 -0.14 -0.86 6.99
C ARG A 109 -0.70 -2.27 7.16
N ASP A 110 -2.02 -2.41 7.20
CA ASP A 110 -2.68 -3.70 7.41
C ASP A 110 -2.32 -4.68 6.29
N HIS A 111 -2.32 -4.25 5.03
CA HIS A 111 -1.90 -5.10 3.91
C HIS A 111 -0.42 -5.47 3.96
N LEU A 112 0.45 -4.50 4.23
CA LEU A 112 1.90 -4.75 4.32
C LEU A 112 2.24 -5.72 5.46
N SER A 113 1.57 -5.61 6.60
CA SER A 113 1.81 -6.48 7.77
C SER A 113 1.43 -7.94 7.52
N THR A 114 0.50 -8.19 6.61
CA THR A 114 0.11 -9.55 6.19
C THR A 114 1.03 -10.13 5.10
N GLY A 115 2.10 -9.43 4.72
CA GLY A 115 3.02 -9.85 3.66
C GLY A 115 2.54 -9.52 2.24
N ARG A 116 1.43 -8.81 2.11
CA ARG A 116 0.87 -8.42 0.81
C ARG A 116 1.57 -7.19 0.27
N ASP A 117 2.03 -7.26 -0.97
CA ASP A 117 2.58 -6.10 -1.67
C ASP A 117 1.47 -5.09 -1.97
N VAL A 118 1.80 -3.81 -1.85
CA VAL A 118 0.87 -2.69 -1.98
C VAL A 118 1.38 -1.73 -3.04
N LEU A 119 0.48 -1.23 -3.90
CA LEU A 119 0.78 -0.20 -4.87
C LEU A 119 -0.06 1.05 -4.62
N LEU A 120 0.62 2.18 -4.47
CA LEU A 120 0.02 3.51 -4.44
C LEU A 120 0.08 4.15 -5.81
N LYS A 121 -1.03 4.68 -6.27
CA LYS A 121 -1.14 5.47 -7.49
C LYS A 121 -1.25 6.95 -7.11
N ILE A 122 -0.18 7.72 -7.32
CA ILE A 122 -0.06 9.10 -6.85
C ILE A 122 0.18 10.06 -8.03
N ASP A 123 -0.41 11.26 -7.99
CA ASP A 123 -0.06 12.33 -8.91
C ASP A 123 1.29 12.97 -8.50
N VAL A 124 2.11 13.39 -9.46
CA VAL A 124 3.46 13.94 -9.23
C VAL A 124 3.45 15.12 -8.25
N LYS A 125 2.37 15.89 -8.20
CA LYS A 125 2.23 17.04 -7.30
C LYS A 125 2.07 16.65 -5.82
N GLY A 126 1.77 15.39 -5.53
CA GLY A 126 1.53 14.88 -4.18
C GLY A 126 2.70 14.11 -3.56
N LEU A 127 3.90 14.19 -4.15
CA LEU A 127 5.08 13.52 -3.57
C LEU A 127 5.67 14.35 -2.43
N PRO A 128 5.41 13.98 -1.16
CA PRO A 128 6.24 14.46 -0.06
C PRO A 128 7.63 13.79 -0.15
N PRO A 129 8.64 14.31 0.57
CA PRO A 129 9.91 13.62 0.69
C PRO A 129 9.70 12.29 1.47
N PHE A 130 9.35 11.23 0.77
CA PHE A 130 9.07 9.90 1.33
C PHE A 130 10.27 9.27 2.05
N GLY A 131 11.49 9.72 1.77
CA GLY A 131 12.72 9.05 2.19
C GLY A 131 13.05 9.13 3.69
N ALA A 132 12.53 10.12 4.43
CA ALA A 132 12.99 10.38 5.80
C ALA A 132 12.08 9.81 6.91
N ARG A 133 10.87 9.41 6.59
CA ARG A 133 9.83 9.10 7.60
C ARG A 133 9.44 7.64 7.72
N TYR A 134 9.83 6.80 6.76
CA TYR A 134 9.41 5.40 6.74
C TYR A 134 10.59 4.48 6.39
N PRO A 135 10.98 3.55 7.26
CA PRO A 135 12.02 2.55 6.98
C PRO A 135 11.46 1.40 6.11
N MET A 136 10.68 1.73 5.10
CA MET A 136 10.11 0.75 4.18
C MET A 136 10.92 0.71 2.90
N ARG A 137 11.06 -0.45 2.29
CA ARG A 137 11.65 -0.59 0.95
C ARG A 137 10.69 0.01 -0.06
N PHE A 138 11.04 1.15 -0.62
CA PHE A 138 10.30 1.83 -1.66
C PHE A 138 10.88 1.53 -3.02
N LEU A 139 10.02 1.29 -3.99
CA LEU A 139 10.39 1.32 -5.39
C LEU A 139 9.57 2.42 -6.07
N PHE A 140 10.23 3.48 -6.51
CA PHE A 140 9.61 4.59 -7.22
C PHE A 140 9.68 4.32 -8.73
N PHE A 141 8.53 4.40 -9.39
CA PHE A 141 8.46 4.53 -10.84
C PHE A 141 8.04 5.95 -11.18
N LEU A 142 8.96 6.74 -11.72
CA LEU A 142 8.66 8.06 -12.27
C LEU A 142 8.47 7.90 -13.78
N PHE A 143 7.25 8.08 -14.28
CA PHE A 143 6.99 8.24 -15.69
C PHE A 143 6.99 9.73 -16.02
N GLN A 144 8.01 10.19 -16.72
CA GLN A 144 7.99 11.49 -17.36
C GLN A 144 7.45 11.30 -18.78
N ALA A 145 6.23 11.79 -19.03
CA ALA A 145 5.75 11.89 -20.40
C ALA A 145 6.62 12.90 -21.15
N ARG A 146 7.20 12.47 -22.27
CA ARG A 146 7.85 13.34 -23.23
C ARG A 146 6.79 14.08 -24.05
#